data_e94de16472b0f1cc8b12485660ce441d
#
_entry.id   e94de16472b0f1cc8b12485660ce441d
#
_cell.length_a   1.000
_cell.length_b   1.000
_cell.length_c   1.000
_cell.angle_alpha   90.00
_cell.angle_beta   90.00
_cell.angle_gamma   90.00
#
_symmetry.space_group_name_H-M   'P 1'
#
loop_
_entity.id
_entity.type
_entity.pdbx_description
1 polymer ?
#
loop_
_entity_poly.entity_id
_entity_poly.type
_entity_poly.pdbx_seq_one_letter_code
_entity_poly.pdbx_strand_id
1 'polypeptide(L)'
;RKVAEHVSLVIAPGSSSILAMLAKNGALGDMVQAGARILECGCGPCIGMGQAPLSKGISLRTINRNFKGRSGTNDASVYLVSPEVAALSAIKGYMSQEFEDDMYLADVPNTPFIKNENFFIDEYDENNEVYMGPNIKPVPRGDKIQDEITGKVVLKVGDNISTDHIVPSDSKLLPYRSNVPYLAKFSFSKVDP
;
A
#
# COMPACT_ATOMS: atom_id res chain seq x y z
N ARG A 1 5.83 -26.11 -4.45
CA ARG A 1 6.88 -25.75 -3.49
C ARG A 1 6.26 -25.03 -2.29
N LYS A 2 6.99 -24.92 -1.17
CA LYS A 2 6.54 -24.25 0.06
C LYS A 2 7.44 -23.06 0.39
N VAL A 3 6.87 -22.09 1.07
CA VAL A 3 7.60 -20.96 1.66
C VAL A 3 8.53 -21.49 2.75
N ALA A 4 9.74 -20.95 2.86
CA ALA A 4 10.72 -21.34 3.89
C ALA A 4 10.17 -21.04 5.29
N GLU A 5 10.42 -21.91 6.25
CA GLU A 5 9.79 -21.89 7.59
C GLU A 5 9.96 -20.58 8.36
N HIS A 6 11.08 -19.88 8.16
CA HIS A 6 11.37 -18.60 8.83
C HIS A 6 10.87 -17.38 8.07
N VAL A 7 10.22 -17.57 6.91
CA VAL A 7 9.69 -16.49 6.06
C VAL A 7 8.20 -16.32 6.31
N SER A 8 7.77 -15.08 6.53
CA SER A 8 6.36 -14.71 6.54
C SER A 8 6.00 -14.09 5.18
N LEU A 9 5.36 -14.89 4.31
CA LEU A 9 4.87 -14.43 3.01
C LEU A 9 3.42 -13.96 3.15
N VAL A 10 3.16 -12.74 2.67
CA VAL A 10 1.80 -12.21 2.55
C VAL A 10 1.54 -11.73 1.13
N ILE A 11 0.32 -11.90 0.68
CA ILE A 11 -0.14 -11.47 -0.65
C ILE A 11 -1.41 -10.65 -0.47
N ALA A 12 -1.39 -9.42 -0.96
CA ALA A 12 -2.56 -8.55 -1.02
C ALA A 12 -2.96 -8.40 -2.50
N PRO A 13 -4.06 -9.04 -2.94
CA PRO A 13 -4.54 -8.88 -4.32
C PRO A 13 -4.95 -7.43 -4.57
N GLY A 14 -4.73 -6.94 -5.79
CA GLY A 14 -4.97 -5.54 -6.15
C GLY A 14 -6.44 -5.13 -6.15
N SER A 15 -7.37 -6.08 -6.27
CA SER A 15 -8.81 -5.84 -6.22
C SER A 15 -9.59 -7.13 -5.95
N SER A 16 -10.87 -6.98 -5.57
CA SER A 16 -11.79 -8.12 -5.42
C SER A 16 -11.99 -8.90 -6.73
N SER A 17 -11.94 -8.23 -7.87
CA SER A 17 -11.98 -8.87 -9.19
C SER A 17 -10.76 -9.77 -9.42
N ILE A 18 -9.56 -9.29 -9.09
CA ILE A 18 -8.33 -10.09 -9.17
C ILE A 18 -8.39 -11.27 -8.19
N LEU A 19 -8.85 -11.06 -6.97
CA LEU A 19 -9.03 -12.15 -6.01
C LEU A 19 -9.97 -13.23 -6.56
N ALA A 20 -11.10 -12.84 -7.15
CA ALA A 20 -12.04 -13.76 -7.79
C ALA A 20 -11.40 -14.51 -8.97
N MET A 21 -10.57 -13.86 -9.77
CA MET A 21 -9.82 -14.50 -10.87
C MET A 21 -8.82 -15.52 -10.34
N LEU A 22 -8.07 -15.20 -9.29
CA LEU A 22 -7.13 -16.11 -8.62
C LEU A 22 -7.84 -17.31 -8.02
N ALA A 23 -9.03 -17.11 -7.45
CA ALA A 23 -9.86 -18.21 -6.95
C ALA A 23 -10.35 -19.13 -8.09
N LYS A 24 -10.78 -18.53 -9.21
CA LYS A 24 -11.33 -19.27 -10.36
C LYS A 24 -10.27 -20.10 -11.09
N ASN A 25 -9.05 -19.60 -11.22
CA ASN A 25 -7.96 -20.31 -11.90
C ASN A 25 -7.16 -21.25 -11.00
N GLY A 26 -7.48 -21.31 -9.70
CA GLY A 26 -6.81 -22.18 -8.73
C GLY A 26 -5.57 -21.56 -8.06
N ALA A 27 -5.01 -20.48 -8.57
CA ALA A 27 -3.79 -19.88 -8.07
C ALA A 27 -3.90 -19.45 -6.58
N LEU A 28 -5.09 -19.02 -6.14
CA LEU A 28 -5.33 -18.71 -4.73
C LEU A 28 -5.08 -19.93 -3.82
N GLY A 29 -5.58 -21.10 -4.23
CA GLY A 29 -5.37 -22.37 -3.52
C GLY A 29 -3.90 -22.74 -3.45
N ASP A 30 -3.18 -22.61 -4.56
CA ASP A 30 -1.74 -22.90 -4.66
C ASP A 30 -0.91 -21.99 -3.74
N MET A 31 -1.21 -20.69 -3.71
CA MET A 31 -0.56 -19.72 -2.83
C MET A 31 -0.76 -20.07 -1.34
N VAL A 32 -1.99 -20.43 -0.95
CA VAL A 32 -2.31 -20.84 0.42
C VAL A 32 -1.59 -22.14 0.79
N GLN A 33 -1.58 -23.13 -0.11
CA GLN A 33 -0.86 -24.39 0.11
C GLN A 33 0.64 -24.20 0.20
N ALA A 34 1.18 -23.22 -0.51
CA ALA A 34 2.59 -22.87 -0.42
C ALA A 34 2.94 -22.21 0.93
N GLY A 35 1.96 -21.77 1.71
CA GLY A 35 2.14 -21.12 3.01
C GLY A 35 2.00 -19.60 2.98
N ALA A 36 1.47 -19.03 1.91
CA ALA A 36 1.18 -17.61 1.84
C ALA A 36 -0.08 -17.26 2.65
N ARG A 37 -0.04 -16.14 3.34
CA ARG A 37 -1.21 -15.53 3.97
C ARG A 37 -1.82 -14.51 3.02
N ILE A 38 -3.10 -14.66 2.72
CA ILE A 38 -3.81 -13.74 1.84
C ILE A 38 -4.42 -12.63 2.70
N LEU A 39 -4.15 -11.40 2.33
CA LEU A 39 -4.70 -10.20 2.97
C LEU A 39 -5.85 -9.62 2.14
N GLU A 40 -6.57 -8.71 2.74
CA GLU A 40 -7.62 -7.96 2.06
C GLU A 40 -7.08 -7.15 0.88
N CYS A 41 -7.94 -6.96 -0.12
CA CYS A 41 -7.63 -6.14 -1.28
C CYS A 41 -7.56 -4.67 -0.87
N GLY A 42 -6.35 -4.15 -0.72
CA GLY A 42 -6.18 -2.77 -0.31
C GLY A 42 -4.74 -2.38 0.02
N CYS A 43 -4.56 -1.17 0.50
CA CYS A 43 -3.25 -0.58 0.77
C CYS A 43 -2.72 -0.85 2.20
N GLY A 44 -3.35 -1.75 2.96
CA GLY A 44 -3.01 -2.05 4.35
C GLY A 44 -1.53 -2.39 4.57
N PRO A 45 -0.95 -3.37 3.87
CA PRO A 45 0.46 -3.78 4.06
C PRO A 45 1.48 -2.68 3.76
N CYS A 46 1.14 -1.72 2.90
CA CYS A 46 1.99 -0.56 2.59
C CYS A 46 2.34 0.24 3.85
N ILE A 47 1.42 0.34 4.79
CA ILE A 47 1.58 1.08 6.05
C ILE A 47 1.73 0.16 7.26
N GLY A 48 1.94 -1.13 7.05
CA GLY A 48 2.13 -2.10 8.12
C GLY A 48 0.84 -2.68 8.72
N MET A 49 -0.33 -2.37 8.16
CA MET A 49 -1.59 -3.00 8.57
C MET A 49 -1.65 -4.43 8.03
N GLY A 50 -1.84 -5.39 8.94
CA GLY A 50 -1.85 -6.82 8.62
C GLY A 50 -0.47 -7.45 8.42
N GLN A 51 0.56 -6.68 8.07
CA GLN A 51 1.95 -7.13 7.97
C GLN A 51 2.93 -5.97 8.13
N ALA A 52 3.72 -6.01 9.19
CA ALA A 52 4.86 -5.13 9.43
C ALA A 52 6.14 -5.96 9.51
N PRO A 53 7.31 -5.44 9.11
CA PRO A 53 8.56 -6.12 9.30
C PRO A 53 8.92 -6.19 10.80
N LEU A 54 9.64 -7.23 11.19
CA LEU A 54 10.22 -7.33 12.53
C LEU A 54 11.30 -6.25 12.71
N SER A 55 11.56 -5.88 13.97
CA SER A 55 12.73 -5.05 14.32
C SER A 55 14.01 -5.73 13.83
N LYS A 56 14.87 -4.95 13.15
CA LYS A 56 16.08 -5.43 12.46
C LYS A 56 15.87 -6.52 11.41
N GLY A 57 14.60 -6.77 11.05
CA GLY A 57 14.25 -7.77 10.03
C GLY A 57 14.48 -7.26 8.61
N ILE A 58 14.45 -8.20 7.66
CA ILE A 58 14.52 -7.93 6.22
C ILE A 58 13.11 -8.06 5.65
N SER A 59 12.67 -7.09 4.84
CA SER A 59 11.39 -7.10 4.16
C SER A 59 11.57 -6.86 2.67
N LEU A 60 11.23 -7.85 1.86
CA LEU A 60 11.17 -7.73 0.40
C LEU A 60 9.74 -7.33 0.01
N ARG A 61 9.57 -6.32 -0.81
CA ARG A 61 8.27 -5.76 -1.16
C ARG A 61 8.17 -5.46 -2.64
N THR A 62 6.98 -5.71 -3.18
CA THR A 62 6.63 -5.33 -4.56
C THR A 62 5.83 -4.02 -4.59
N ILE A 63 5.59 -3.40 -3.43
CA ILE A 63 4.86 -2.15 -3.28
C ILE A 63 5.83 -0.98 -3.43
N ASN A 64 5.58 -0.07 -4.36
CA ASN A 64 6.48 1.05 -4.69
C ASN A 64 6.72 2.00 -3.51
N ARG A 65 5.74 2.21 -2.65
CA ARG A 65 5.85 3.09 -1.49
C ARG A 65 6.39 2.32 -0.28
N ASN A 66 7.70 2.15 -0.20
CA ASN A 66 8.36 1.22 0.71
C ASN A 66 9.58 1.79 1.46
N PHE A 67 9.65 3.08 1.67
CA PHE A 67 10.77 3.70 2.37
C PHE A 67 10.84 3.29 3.84
N LYS A 68 12.00 3.49 4.45
CA LYS A 68 12.28 3.16 5.86
C LYS A 68 11.25 3.77 6.81
N GLY A 69 10.71 2.95 7.71
CA GLY A 69 9.71 3.37 8.69
C GLY A 69 8.28 3.49 8.15
N ARG A 70 8.07 3.33 6.82
CA ARG A 70 6.71 3.39 6.22
C ARG A 70 5.75 2.42 6.88
N SER A 71 6.18 1.22 7.19
CA SER A 71 5.35 0.16 7.78
C SER A 71 5.42 0.10 9.30
N GLY A 72 5.88 1.15 9.97
CA GLY A 72 5.92 1.27 11.43
C GLY A 72 7.23 0.87 12.08
N THR A 73 8.05 0.00 11.45
CA THR A 73 9.32 -0.49 11.99
C THR A 73 10.48 0.30 11.40
N ASN A 74 11.12 1.15 12.21
CA ASN A 74 12.13 2.10 11.73
C ASN A 74 13.52 1.48 11.50
N ASP A 75 13.84 0.37 12.14
CA ASP A 75 15.15 -0.31 12.09
C ASP A 75 15.15 -1.53 11.17
N ALA A 76 14.04 -1.82 10.49
CA ALA A 76 13.97 -2.86 9.48
C ALA A 76 14.62 -2.42 8.17
N SER A 77 15.23 -3.37 7.47
CA SER A 77 15.75 -3.19 6.11
C SER A 77 14.67 -3.54 5.09
N VAL A 78 14.27 -2.57 4.27
CA VAL A 78 13.19 -2.72 3.29
C VAL A 78 13.76 -2.61 1.88
N TYR A 79 13.44 -3.58 1.03
CA TYR A 79 13.91 -3.67 -0.35
C TYR A 79 12.73 -3.76 -1.32
N LEU A 80 12.79 -2.98 -2.40
CA LEU A 80 11.88 -3.11 -3.54
C LEU A 80 12.42 -4.19 -4.48
N VAL A 81 11.57 -5.17 -4.78
CA VAL A 81 11.90 -6.28 -5.68
C VAL A 81 10.74 -6.56 -6.62
N SER A 82 10.99 -7.30 -7.70
CA SER A 82 9.90 -7.79 -8.56
C SER A 82 9.07 -8.90 -7.86
N PRO A 83 7.84 -9.16 -8.30
CA PRO A 83 7.03 -10.27 -7.78
C PRO A 83 7.74 -11.63 -7.89
N GLU A 84 8.46 -11.87 -8.98
CA GLU A 84 9.20 -13.10 -9.23
C GLU A 84 10.33 -13.28 -8.22
N VAL A 85 11.11 -12.21 -7.98
CA VAL A 85 12.19 -12.22 -6.98
C VAL A 85 11.62 -12.39 -5.57
N ALA A 86 10.48 -11.77 -5.26
CA ALA A 86 9.82 -11.95 -3.98
C ALA A 86 9.36 -13.41 -3.76
N ALA A 87 8.72 -14.01 -4.76
CA ALA A 87 8.26 -15.40 -4.71
C ALA A 87 9.43 -16.39 -4.58
N LEU A 88 10.46 -16.22 -5.40
CA LEU A 88 11.68 -17.02 -5.35
C LEU A 88 12.35 -16.93 -3.99
N SER A 89 12.54 -15.72 -3.48
CA SER A 89 13.17 -15.49 -2.19
C SER A 89 12.35 -16.06 -1.03
N ALA A 90 11.02 -16.05 -1.13
CA ALA A 90 10.15 -16.66 -0.14
C ALA A 90 10.34 -18.19 -0.08
N ILE A 91 10.56 -18.84 -1.22
CA ILE A 91 10.81 -20.29 -1.29
C ILE A 91 12.19 -20.62 -0.82
N LYS A 92 13.23 -19.86 -1.25
CA LYS A 92 14.63 -20.11 -0.89
C LYS A 92 14.96 -19.70 0.57
N GLY A 93 14.19 -18.79 1.15
CA GLY A 93 14.42 -18.27 2.50
C GLY A 93 15.47 -17.15 2.60
N TYR A 94 16.03 -16.73 1.47
CA TYR A 94 16.97 -15.61 1.37
C TYR A 94 16.76 -14.85 0.06
N MET A 95 17.19 -13.60 -0.01
CA MET A 95 17.07 -12.79 -1.22
C MET A 95 17.86 -13.43 -2.37
N SER A 96 17.18 -13.83 -3.43
CA SER A 96 17.75 -14.47 -4.61
C SER A 96 17.07 -13.99 -5.89
N GLN A 97 17.86 -13.89 -6.94
CA GLN A 97 17.37 -13.66 -8.31
C GLN A 97 17.79 -14.80 -9.26
N GLU A 98 18.37 -15.86 -8.72
CA GLU A 98 18.81 -17.03 -9.46
C GLU A 98 17.66 -18.04 -9.56
N PHE A 99 17.00 -18.07 -10.70
CA PHE A 99 15.95 -19.04 -11.00
C PHE A 99 16.58 -20.36 -11.44
N GLU A 100 16.09 -21.46 -10.88
CA GLU A 100 16.42 -22.80 -11.35
C GLU A 100 15.57 -23.13 -12.57
N ASP A 101 16.06 -24.02 -13.45
CA ASP A 101 15.41 -24.33 -14.74
C ASP A 101 13.96 -24.80 -14.59
N ASP A 102 13.60 -25.43 -13.48
CA ASP A 102 12.24 -25.89 -13.16
C ASP A 102 11.37 -24.82 -12.45
N MET A 103 11.91 -23.63 -12.21
CA MET A 103 11.20 -22.47 -11.63
C MET A 103 10.75 -21.47 -12.69
N TYR A 104 10.85 -21.82 -13.97
CA TYR A 104 10.35 -20.97 -15.04
C TYR A 104 8.86 -20.68 -14.85
N LEU A 105 8.51 -19.45 -15.15
CA LEU A 105 7.15 -18.93 -15.03
C LEU A 105 6.18 -19.91 -15.69
N ALA A 106 5.29 -20.46 -14.89
CA ALA A 106 4.16 -21.20 -15.40
C ALA A 106 3.41 -20.31 -16.41
N ASP A 107 2.89 -20.92 -17.48
CA ASP A 107 2.03 -20.19 -18.40
C ASP A 107 0.95 -19.48 -17.60
N VAL A 108 0.88 -18.15 -17.75
CA VAL A 108 -0.16 -17.36 -17.09
C VAL A 108 -1.51 -17.83 -17.63
N PRO A 109 -2.38 -18.42 -16.80
CA PRO A 109 -3.67 -18.88 -17.28
C PRO A 109 -4.44 -17.73 -17.91
N ASN A 110 -4.94 -17.91 -19.13
CA ASN A 110 -5.84 -16.96 -19.75
C ASN A 110 -7.19 -16.96 -19.02
N THR A 111 -7.23 -16.28 -17.87
CA THR A 111 -8.43 -16.16 -17.05
C THR A 111 -9.20 -14.93 -17.50
N PRO A 112 -10.45 -15.07 -17.98
CA PRO A 112 -11.26 -13.93 -18.36
C PRO A 112 -11.39 -12.96 -17.20
N PHE A 113 -11.31 -11.66 -17.49
CA PHE A 113 -11.50 -10.63 -16.47
C PHE A 113 -12.90 -10.76 -15.85
N ILE A 114 -12.94 -10.79 -14.52
CA ILE A 114 -14.18 -10.85 -13.74
C ILE A 114 -14.47 -9.43 -13.25
N LYS A 115 -15.52 -8.82 -13.78
CA LYS A 115 -16.02 -7.55 -13.30
C LYS A 115 -16.87 -7.81 -12.04
N ASN A 116 -16.42 -7.30 -10.91
CA ASN A 116 -17.15 -7.40 -9.65
C ASN A 116 -17.74 -6.02 -9.30
N GLU A 117 -19.03 -5.87 -9.53
CA GLU A 117 -19.76 -4.62 -9.30
C GLU A 117 -20.58 -4.65 -8.01
N ASN A 118 -20.47 -5.67 -7.17
CA ASN A 118 -21.28 -5.86 -5.96
C ASN A 118 -21.16 -4.72 -4.93
N PHE A 119 -20.13 -3.88 -5.05
CA PHE A 119 -19.89 -2.75 -4.14
C PHE A 119 -20.31 -1.41 -4.74
N PHE A 120 -20.81 -1.38 -5.99
CA PHE A 120 -21.35 -0.16 -6.57
C PHE A 120 -22.80 0.00 -6.11
N ILE A 121 -23.12 1.15 -5.58
CA ILE A 121 -24.47 1.55 -5.21
C ILE A 121 -25.02 2.35 -6.37
N ASP A 122 -25.97 1.76 -7.10
CA ASP A 122 -26.58 2.40 -8.28
C ASP A 122 -27.71 3.36 -7.90
N GLU A 123 -28.27 3.21 -6.69
CA GLU A 123 -29.34 4.07 -6.19
C GLU A 123 -28.74 5.24 -5.41
N TYR A 124 -28.96 6.45 -5.92
CA TYR A 124 -28.60 7.68 -5.24
C TYR A 124 -29.85 8.29 -4.59
N ASP A 125 -29.79 8.52 -3.28
CA ASP A 125 -30.80 9.25 -2.54
C ASP A 125 -30.26 10.63 -2.15
N GLU A 126 -30.84 11.67 -2.71
CA GLU A 126 -30.45 13.07 -2.45
C GLU A 126 -30.67 13.48 -0.98
N ASN A 127 -31.50 12.75 -0.23
CA ASN A 127 -31.80 13.02 1.17
C ASN A 127 -30.85 12.28 2.14
N ASN A 128 -29.92 11.49 1.64
CA ASN A 128 -28.95 10.80 2.49
C ASN A 128 -28.05 11.79 3.23
N GLU A 129 -28.13 11.80 4.53
CA GLU A 129 -27.22 12.57 5.38
C GLU A 129 -25.87 11.87 5.53
N VAL A 130 -24.79 12.64 5.41
CA VAL A 130 -23.44 12.14 5.65
C VAL A 130 -23.20 12.06 7.16
N TYR A 131 -23.11 10.85 7.69
CA TYR A 131 -22.72 10.63 9.08
C TYR A 131 -21.22 10.85 9.26
N MET A 132 -20.85 11.82 10.09
CA MET A 132 -19.48 12.11 10.48
C MET A 132 -19.16 11.44 11.82
N GLY A 133 -18.22 10.50 11.83
CA GLY A 133 -17.73 9.91 13.07
C GLY A 133 -16.99 10.94 13.95
N PRO A 134 -16.78 10.66 15.26
CA PRO A 134 -16.24 11.64 16.21
C PRO A 134 -14.82 12.11 15.89
N ASN A 135 -14.06 11.30 15.15
CA ASN A 135 -12.68 11.61 14.74
C ASN A 135 -12.60 12.34 13.39
N ILE A 136 -13.70 12.48 12.67
CA ILE A 136 -13.76 13.17 11.40
C ILE A 136 -14.05 14.65 11.67
N LYS A 137 -13.15 15.51 11.24
CA LYS A 137 -13.37 16.97 11.33
C LYS A 137 -13.80 17.49 9.97
N PRO A 138 -14.71 18.48 9.95
CA PRO A 138 -15.10 19.13 8.70
C PRO A 138 -13.86 19.61 7.93
N VAL A 139 -13.83 19.39 6.63
CA VAL A 139 -12.77 19.92 5.76
C VAL A 139 -12.97 21.45 5.68
N PRO A 140 -11.94 22.26 5.95
CA PRO A 140 -12.01 23.70 5.75
C PRO A 140 -12.42 24.02 4.31
N ARG A 141 -13.43 24.84 4.16
CA ARG A 141 -13.85 25.32 2.83
C ARG A 141 -13.17 26.64 2.56
N GLY A 142 -12.44 26.71 1.44
CA GLY A 142 -11.90 27.96 0.93
C GLY A 142 -12.90 28.68 0.02
N ASP A 143 -12.62 29.94 -0.24
CA ASP A 143 -13.34 30.73 -1.24
C ASP A 143 -12.99 30.22 -2.66
N LYS A 144 -13.79 30.66 -3.64
CA LYS A 144 -13.51 30.42 -5.05
C LYS A 144 -12.13 30.99 -5.40
N ILE A 145 -11.33 30.20 -6.11
CA ILE A 145 -10.02 30.67 -6.61
C ILE A 145 -10.25 31.94 -7.45
N GLN A 146 -9.50 32.99 -7.14
CA GLN A 146 -9.54 34.24 -7.87
C GLN A 146 -8.71 34.13 -9.16
N ASP A 147 -9.05 34.94 -10.16
CA ASP A 147 -8.33 34.98 -11.44
C ASP A 147 -6.89 35.47 -11.28
N GLU A 148 -6.63 36.30 -10.27
CA GLU A 148 -5.31 36.79 -9.90
C GLU A 148 -5.02 36.50 -8.45
N ILE A 149 -3.87 35.88 -8.16
CA ILE A 149 -3.40 35.54 -6.81
C ILE A 149 -2.09 36.27 -6.57
N THR A 150 -2.08 37.17 -5.58
CA THR A 150 -0.84 37.83 -5.11
C THR A 150 -0.40 37.18 -3.81
N GLY A 151 0.84 36.75 -3.73
CA GLY A 151 1.37 36.09 -2.55
C GLY A 151 2.88 36.31 -2.36
N LYS A 152 3.36 35.94 -1.18
CA LYS A 152 4.78 35.98 -0.85
C LYS A 152 5.32 34.54 -0.83
N VAL A 153 6.45 34.29 -1.47
CA VAL A 153 7.14 32.99 -1.39
C VAL A 153 7.68 32.84 0.03
N VAL A 154 7.17 31.84 0.75
CA VAL A 154 7.57 31.54 2.14
C VAL A 154 8.53 30.35 2.21
N LEU A 155 8.50 29.48 1.22
CA LEU A 155 9.39 28.33 1.10
C LEU A 155 9.73 28.08 -0.37
N LYS A 156 11.00 27.85 -0.66
CA LYS A 156 11.49 27.40 -1.97
C LYS A 156 12.22 26.08 -1.78
N VAL A 157 11.71 25.03 -2.37
CA VAL A 157 12.30 23.68 -2.33
C VAL A 157 13.12 23.38 -3.58
N GLY A 158 14.02 22.39 -3.49
CA GLY A 158 14.80 21.89 -4.62
C GLY A 158 14.02 20.83 -5.42
N ASP A 159 14.79 20.05 -6.21
CA ASP A 159 14.26 18.96 -7.03
C ASP A 159 13.88 17.72 -6.19
N ASN A 160 13.15 16.79 -6.84
CA ASN A 160 12.77 15.49 -6.26
C ASN A 160 11.91 15.57 -4.99
N ILE A 161 11.08 16.58 -4.86
CA ILE A 161 10.11 16.68 -3.77
C ILE A 161 8.98 15.70 -3.99
N SER A 162 8.83 14.77 -3.06
CA SER A 162 7.73 13.80 -3.03
C SER A 162 6.56 14.31 -2.20
N THR A 163 5.40 13.66 -2.32
CA THR A 163 4.24 13.94 -1.48
C THR A 163 4.53 13.74 0.01
N ASP A 164 5.46 12.87 0.38
CA ASP A 164 5.88 12.65 1.76
C ASP A 164 6.77 13.77 2.32
N HIS A 165 7.35 14.58 1.46
CA HIS A 165 7.99 15.85 1.87
C HIS A 165 6.95 16.94 2.11
N ILE A 166 5.88 16.98 1.31
CA ILE A 166 4.79 17.95 1.46
C ILE A 166 4.01 17.68 2.76
N VAL A 167 3.48 16.46 2.92
CA VAL A 167 2.84 16.01 4.16
C VAL A 167 3.31 14.59 4.47
N PRO A 168 4.04 14.37 5.56
CA PRO A 168 4.49 13.02 5.92
C PRO A 168 3.32 12.07 6.10
N SER A 169 3.45 10.85 5.55
CA SER A 169 2.44 9.80 5.64
C SER A 169 2.98 8.54 6.30
N ASP A 170 3.74 8.73 7.37
CA ASP A 170 4.25 7.67 8.22
C ASP A 170 3.18 7.17 9.22
N SER A 171 3.50 6.09 9.93
CA SER A 171 2.59 5.46 10.89
C SER A 171 2.12 6.37 12.03
N LYS A 172 2.84 7.45 12.33
CA LYS A 172 2.47 8.41 13.39
C LYS A 172 1.34 9.33 12.96
N LEU A 173 1.33 9.75 11.71
CA LEU A 173 0.36 10.70 11.18
C LEU A 173 -0.86 10.04 10.51
N LEU A 174 -0.71 8.79 10.03
CA LEU A 174 -1.79 8.06 9.37
C LEU A 174 -3.09 7.94 10.20
N PRO A 175 -3.09 7.77 11.54
CA PRO A 175 -4.32 7.78 12.33
C PRO A 175 -5.12 9.09 12.22
N TYR A 176 -4.47 10.18 11.86
CA TYR A 176 -5.07 11.53 11.76
C TYR A 176 -5.44 11.92 10.32
N ARG A 177 -5.43 10.97 9.36
CA ARG A 177 -5.66 11.26 7.93
C ARG A 177 -6.95 12.01 7.61
N SER A 178 -7.96 11.90 8.47
CA SER A 178 -9.23 12.64 8.33
C SER A 178 -9.26 13.98 9.09
N ASN A 179 -8.13 14.35 9.72
CA ASN A 179 -8.01 15.62 10.46
C ASN A 179 -7.07 16.57 9.72
N VAL A 180 -7.58 17.17 8.65
CA VAL A 180 -6.82 18.08 7.76
C VAL A 180 -6.19 19.24 8.54
N PRO A 181 -6.87 19.93 9.48
CA PRO A 181 -6.26 21.00 10.25
C PRO A 181 -5.07 20.54 11.11
N TYR A 182 -5.10 19.31 11.61
CA TYR A 182 -3.98 18.74 12.35
C TYR A 182 -2.82 18.38 11.41
N LEU A 183 -3.10 17.72 10.28
CA LEU A 183 -2.10 17.35 9.29
C LEU A 183 -1.39 18.56 8.67
N ALA A 184 -2.11 19.67 8.47
CA ALA A 184 -1.56 20.90 7.93
C ALA A 184 -0.36 21.46 8.74
N LYS A 185 -0.30 21.17 10.05
CA LYS A 185 0.82 21.56 10.91
C LYS A 185 2.13 20.87 10.57
N PHE A 186 2.09 19.79 9.79
CA PHE A 186 3.25 19.01 9.41
C PHE A 186 3.63 19.23 7.94
N SER A 187 3.00 20.20 7.26
CA SER A 187 3.36 20.54 5.89
C SER A 187 4.81 20.94 5.80
N PHE A 188 5.56 20.28 4.91
CA PHE A 188 6.99 20.48 4.68
C PHE A 188 7.91 20.28 5.91
N SER A 189 7.41 19.73 7.02
CA SER A 189 8.19 19.54 8.26
C SER A 189 9.44 18.64 8.09
N LYS A 190 9.56 17.89 6.99
CA LYS A 190 10.77 17.12 6.64
C LYS A 190 11.78 17.93 5.81
N VAL A 191 11.40 19.08 5.32
CA VAL A 191 12.22 19.93 4.45
C VAL A 191 12.63 21.20 5.18
N ASP A 192 11.71 21.78 5.92
CA ASP A 192 11.88 23.02 6.70
C ASP A 192 11.16 22.80 8.06
N PRO A 193 11.88 22.23 9.07
CA PRO A 193 11.33 21.88 10.39
C PRO A 193 10.94 23.07 11.24
#